data_b42551894fc55f43db77aa8c766a9bd2
#
_entry.id   b42551894fc55f43db77aa8c766a9bd2
#
_cell.length_a   1.000
_cell.length_b   1.000
_cell.length_c   1.000
_cell.angle_alpha   90.00
_cell.angle_beta   90.00
_cell.angle_gamma   90.00
#
_symmetry.space_group_name_H-M   'P 1'
#
loop_
_entity.id
_entity.type
_entity.pdbx_description
1 polymer ?
#
loop_
_entity_poly.entity_id
_entity_poly.type
_entity_poly.pdbx_seq_one_letter_code
_entity_poly.pdbx_strand_id
1 'polypeptide(L)'
;MLKSIIERHNKLTPLTETEIKIIGTAKRLFLEQGFSVTTHRQIAKESGFGLGTVTYHYRAKEDMLRILIEELMDYHLDVIEEAEEKSKDNLFSYATEIAIQIALCENNKKAWDLYHAAYNHPETLMYIKDWAARKNYQLLGELTPNLHEADYRNIENVTSGIELAAFLAPCDRFFTLEDKIRLCLDTMMKAYDISAEDREKTIAKVLELDYENIAEEMFTKFTNRLDSGKEEKS
;
A
#
# COMPACT_ATOMS: atom_id res chain seq x y z
N MET A 1 -0.74 -18.17 -6.73
CA MET A 1 0.47 -18.64 -6.01
C MET A 1 0.98 -17.62 -4.99
N LEU A 2 1.10 -16.33 -5.34
CA LEU A 2 1.46 -15.21 -4.43
C LEU A 2 0.57 -15.16 -3.17
N LYS A 3 -0.76 -15.15 -3.33
CA LYS A 3 -1.72 -15.17 -2.21
C LYS A 3 -1.49 -16.29 -1.19
N SER A 4 -1.21 -17.50 -1.64
CA SER A 4 -1.11 -18.66 -0.74
C SER A 4 0.14 -18.66 0.17
N ILE A 5 1.16 -17.89 -0.16
CA ILE A 5 2.41 -17.79 0.61
C ILE A 5 2.30 -16.67 1.65
N ILE A 6 1.62 -15.58 1.31
CA ILE A 6 1.40 -14.43 2.20
C ILE A 6 0.34 -14.77 3.26
N GLU A 7 -0.74 -15.47 2.89
CA GLU A 7 -1.80 -15.93 3.80
C GLU A 7 -1.32 -16.85 4.93
N ARG A 8 -0.21 -17.58 4.75
CA ARG A 8 0.32 -18.47 5.81
C ARG A 8 0.90 -17.74 7.02
N HIS A 9 1.17 -16.45 6.94
CA HIS A 9 1.73 -15.65 8.04
C HIS A 9 0.67 -14.89 8.84
N ASN A 10 -0.55 -14.73 8.30
CA ASN A 10 -1.66 -14.00 8.94
C ASN A 10 -2.65 -14.94 9.65
N LYS A 11 -2.18 -15.82 10.55
CA LYS A 11 -3.07 -16.47 11.54
C LYS A 11 -3.38 -15.47 12.65
N LEU A 12 -4.14 -14.44 12.33
CA LEU A 12 -4.85 -13.66 13.34
C LEU A 12 -5.99 -14.54 13.89
N THR A 13 -6.14 -14.55 15.20
CA THR A 13 -7.36 -15.08 15.84
C THR A 13 -8.55 -14.40 15.17
N PRO A 14 -9.61 -15.15 14.78
CA PRO A 14 -10.78 -14.53 14.14
C PRO A 14 -11.28 -13.36 14.97
N LEU A 15 -11.47 -12.21 14.31
CA LEU A 15 -11.98 -11.02 14.99
C LEU A 15 -13.37 -11.31 15.57
N THR A 16 -13.63 -10.83 16.77
CA THR A 16 -14.95 -10.87 17.39
C THR A 16 -15.92 -9.94 16.64
N GLU A 17 -17.22 -10.18 16.76
CA GLU A 17 -18.25 -9.29 16.15
C GLU A 17 -18.08 -7.83 16.58
N THR A 18 -17.67 -7.60 17.83
CA THR A 18 -17.37 -6.27 18.34
C THR A 18 -16.20 -5.63 17.61
N GLU A 19 -15.10 -6.36 17.43
CA GLU A 19 -13.91 -5.89 16.70
C GLU A 19 -14.22 -5.63 15.24
N ILE A 20 -14.95 -6.51 14.56
CA ILE A 20 -15.39 -6.33 13.17
C ILE A 20 -16.15 -5.01 13.02
N LYS A 21 -17.09 -4.73 13.94
CA LYS A 21 -17.91 -3.52 13.88
C LYS A 21 -17.10 -2.25 14.17
N ILE A 22 -16.17 -2.30 15.14
CA ILE A 22 -15.27 -1.18 15.45
C ILE A 22 -14.36 -0.90 14.26
N ILE A 23 -13.70 -1.92 13.70
CA ILE A 23 -12.79 -1.79 12.55
C ILE A 23 -13.54 -1.30 11.31
N GLY A 24 -14.69 -1.87 10.98
CA GLY A 24 -15.51 -1.43 9.85
C GLY A 24 -15.89 0.05 9.95
N THR A 25 -16.24 0.51 11.15
CA THR A 25 -16.50 1.94 11.40
C THR A 25 -15.22 2.79 11.26
N ALA A 26 -14.10 2.32 11.80
CA ALA A 26 -12.82 3.04 11.71
C ALA A 26 -12.35 3.19 10.25
N LYS A 27 -12.38 2.11 9.46
CA LYS A 27 -12.02 2.10 8.05
C LYS A 27 -12.87 3.11 7.26
N ARG A 28 -14.18 3.06 7.45
CA ARG A 28 -15.09 4.01 6.81
C ARG A 28 -14.71 5.45 7.14
N LEU A 29 -14.53 5.79 8.41
CA LEU A 29 -14.15 7.14 8.84
C LEU A 29 -12.77 7.56 8.29
N PHE A 30 -11.78 6.65 8.26
CA PHE A 30 -10.47 6.94 7.69
C PHE A 30 -10.55 7.29 6.21
N LEU A 31 -11.41 6.60 5.46
CA LEU A 31 -11.59 6.82 4.03
C LEU A 31 -12.50 8.02 3.70
N GLU A 32 -13.53 8.26 4.51
CA GLU A 32 -14.47 9.37 4.27
C GLU A 32 -13.90 10.74 4.63
N GLN A 33 -13.25 10.85 5.80
CA GLN A 33 -12.79 12.14 6.33
C GLN A 33 -11.27 12.25 6.50
N GLY A 34 -10.54 11.13 6.46
CA GLY A 34 -9.10 11.05 6.65
C GLY A 34 -8.73 10.44 8.01
N PHE A 35 -7.55 9.80 8.05
CA PHE A 35 -7.03 9.16 9.26
C PHE A 35 -6.70 10.18 10.35
N SER A 36 -6.00 11.27 9.99
CA SER A 36 -5.49 12.27 10.96
C SER A 36 -6.60 12.93 11.77
N VAL A 37 -7.76 13.20 11.15
CA VAL A 37 -8.89 13.87 11.80
C VAL A 37 -9.83 12.92 12.55
N THR A 38 -9.73 11.62 12.29
CA THR A 38 -10.54 10.60 12.95
C THR A 38 -10.07 10.34 14.37
N THR A 39 -11.00 10.27 15.32
CA THR A 39 -10.71 10.05 16.74
C THR A 39 -11.39 8.80 17.29
N HIS A 40 -10.83 8.19 18.34
CA HIS A 40 -11.47 7.08 19.05
C HIS A 40 -12.89 7.42 19.52
N ARG A 41 -13.15 8.68 19.92
CA ARG A 41 -14.49 9.11 20.33
C ARG A 41 -15.50 9.07 19.21
N GLN A 42 -15.10 9.46 17.99
CA GLN A 42 -15.95 9.35 16.82
C GLN A 42 -16.21 7.88 16.45
N ILE A 43 -15.15 7.05 16.45
CA ILE A 43 -15.28 5.62 16.18
C ILE A 43 -16.24 4.98 17.21
N ALA A 44 -16.08 5.28 18.50
CA ALA A 44 -16.95 4.76 19.55
C ALA A 44 -18.42 5.18 19.35
N LYS A 45 -18.65 6.48 19.09
CA LYS A 45 -19.99 7.01 18.84
C LYS A 45 -20.68 6.34 17.65
N GLU A 46 -19.96 6.20 16.54
CA GLU A 46 -20.54 5.70 15.30
C GLU A 46 -20.62 4.17 15.22
N SER A 47 -19.73 3.45 15.92
CA SER A 47 -19.83 2.00 16.07
C SER A 47 -20.92 1.57 17.07
N GLY A 48 -21.43 2.50 17.89
CA GLY A 48 -22.42 2.24 18.92
C GLY A 48 -21.84 1.62 20.21
N PHE A 49 -20.51 1.67 20.38
CA PHE A 49 -19.84 1.18 21.59
C PHE A 49 -19.36 2.33 22.48
N GLY A 50 -19.14 2.02 23.76
CA GLY A 50 -18.48 2.96 24.68
C GLY A 50 -17.00 3.17 24.31
N LEU A 51 -16.47 4.36 24.60
CA LEU A 51 -15.05 4.67 24.39
C LEU A 51 -14.13 3.65 25.09
N GLY A 52 -14.50 3.21 26.31
CA GLY A 52 -13.74 2.17 27.04
C GLY A 52 -13.67 0.84 26.29
N THR A 53 -14.73 0.43 25.60
CA THR A 53 -14.74 -0.78 24.78
C THR A 53 -13.80 -0.64 23.59
N VAL A 54 -13.85 0.49 22.88
CA VAL A 54 -12.98 0.73 21.73
C VAL A 54 -11.51 0.74 22.15
N THR A 55 -11.17 1.46 23.24
CA THR A 55 -9.78 1.53 23.72
C THR A 55 -9.30 0.24 24.39
N TYR A 56 -10.19 -0.63 24.85
CA TYR A 56 -9.84 -1.97 25.32
C TYR A 56 -9.35 -2.86 24.17
N HIS A 57 -10.07 -2.85 23.04
CA HIS A 57 -9.67 -3.64 21.86
C HIS A 57 -8.52 -3.00 21.09
N TYR A 58 -8.53 -1.68 20.94
CA TYR A 58 -7.55 -0.92 20.14
C TYR A 58 -7.04 0.26 20.96
N ARG A 59 -5.83 0.16 21.49
CA ARG A 59 -5.24 1.21 22.34
C ARG A 59 -4.93 2.47 21.55
N ALA A 60 -4.48 2.30 20.32
CA ALA A 60 -4.20 3.36 19.38
C ALA A 60 -5.06 3.19 18.12
N LYS A 61 -5.37 4.30 17.43
CA LYS A 61 -6.08 4.22 16.15
C LYS A 61 -5.19 3.65 15.03
N GLU A 62 -3.90 3.69 15.23
CA GLU A 62 -2.86 3.11 14.39
C GLU A 62 -2.97 1.57 14.35
N ASP A 63 -3.45 0.94 15.43
CA ASP A 63 -3.74 -0.51 15.45
C ASP A 63 -4.83 -0.86 14.43
N MET A 64 -5.85 0.01 14.30
CA MET A 64 -6.93 -0.14 13.31
C MET A 64 -6.47 0.23 11.89
N LEU A 65 -5.55 1.21 11.78
CA LEU A 65 -4.94 1.57 10.50
C LEU A 65 -4.16 0.40 9.90
N ARG A 66 -3.41 -0.33 10.72
CA ARG A 66 -2.65 -1.48 10.26
C ARG A 66 -3.54 -2.50 9.55
N ILE A 67 -4.72 -2.79 10.09
CA ILE A 67 -5.67 -3.74 9.48
C ILE A 67 -6.18 -3.23 8.11
N LEU A 68 -6.43 -1.91 7.99
CA LEU A 68 -6.80 -1.32 6.71
C LEU A 68 -5.65 -1.41 5.69
N ILE A 69 -4.41 -1.20 6.13
CA ILE A 69 -3.23 -1.31 5.27
C ILE A 69 -3.01 -2.77 4.82
N GLU A 70 -3.20 -3.76 5.69
CA GLU A 70 -3.16 -5.18 5.32
C GLU A 70 -4.14 -5.48 4.18
N GLU A 71 -5.38 -4.99 4.26
CA GLU A 71 -6.38 -5.15 3.20
C GLU A 71 -6.02 -4.39 1.91
N LEU A 72 -5.42 -3.21 2.03
CA LEU A 72 -4.95 -2.44 0.89
C LEU A 72 -3.81 -3.17 0.16
N MET A 73 -2.88 -3.77 0.91
CA MET A 73 -1.79 -4.55 0.33
C MET A 73 -2.31 -5.81 -0.37
N ASP A 74 -3.29 -6.50 0.21
CA ASP A 74 -3.94 -7.64 -0.43
C ASP A 74 -4.66 -7.23 -1.73
N TYR A 75 -5.28 -6.04 -1.73
CA TYR A 75 -5.90 -5.50 -2.95
C TYR A 75 -4.87 -5.16 -4.02
N HIS A 76 -3.70 -4.64 -3.65
CA HIS A 76 -2.60 -4.42 -4.59
C HIS A 76 -2.16 -5.72 -5.27
N LEU A 77 -2.12 -6.85 -4.54
CA LEU A 77 -1.82 -8.15 -5.14
C LEU A 77 -2.84 -8.56 -6.20
N ASP A 78 -4.14 -8.38 -5.93
CA ASP A 78 -5.19 -8.67 -6.91
C ASP A 78 -4.96 -7.87 -8.21
N VAL A 79 -4.62 -6.58 -8.09
CA VAL A 79 -4.35 -5.70 -9.24
C VAL A 79 -3.07 -6.12 -10.00
N ILE A 80 -2.02 -6.51 -9.27
CA ILE A 80 -0.77 -6.97 -9.87
C ILE A 80 -1.00 -8.30 -10.62
N GLU A 81 -1.66 -9.27 -10.01
CA GLU A 81 -1.97 -10.56 -10.65
C GLU A 81 -2.77 -10.37 -11.96
N GLU A 82 -3.75 -9.45 -11.97
CA GLU A 82 -4.48 -9.09 -13.20
C GLU A 82 -3.58 -8.44 -14.26
N ALA A 83 -2.59 -7.66 -13.85
CA ALA A 83 -1.64 -7.01 -14.75
C ALA A 83 -0.61 -8.00 -15.29
N GLU A 84 -0.11 -8.94 -14.47
CA GLU A 84 0.83 -10.00 -14.86
C GLU A 84 0.21 -10.96 -15.90
N GLU A 85 -1.05 -11.36 -15.71
CA GLU A 85 -1.76 -12.18 -16.70
C GLU A 85 -1.79 -11.53 -18.08
N LYS A 86 -1.81 -10.20 -18.14
CA LYS A 86 -1.84 -9.41 -19.36
C LYS A 86 -0.46 -9.13 -19.96
N SER A 87 0.53 -8.79 -19.15
CA SER A 87 1.82 -8.28 -19.63
C SER A 87 2.97 -9.29 -19.57
N LYS A 88 2.96 -10.23 -18.65
CA LYS A 88 4.08 -11.16 -18.34
C LYS A 88 5.43 -10.46 -18.09
N ASP A 89 5.40 -9.17 -17.74
CA ASP A 89 6.57 -8.32 -17.49
C ASP A 89 6.58 -7.89 -16.00
N ASN A 90 7.21 -8.71 -15.18
CA ASN A 90 7.24 -8.53 -13.72
C ASN A 90 7.90 -7.21 -13.30
N LEU A 91 8.92 -6.77 -14.05
CA LEU A 91 9.58 -5.49 -13.74
C LEU A 91 8.66 -4.31 -14.05
N PHE A 92 7.89 -4.40 -15.12
CA PHE A 92 6.89 -3.40 -15.47
C PHE A 92 5.76 -3.37 -14.42
N SER A 93 5.30 -4.54 -13.95
CA SER A 93 4.28 -4.63 -12.89
C SER A 93 4.76 -3.98 -11.59
N TYR A 94 5.99 -4.28 -11.15
CA TYR A 94 6.63 -3.64 -10.00
C TYR A 94 6.69 -2.11 -10.14
N ALA A 95 7.20 -1.63 -11.28
CA ALA A 95 7.37 -0.20 -11.52
C ALA A 95 6.02 0.55 -11.63
N THR A 96 5.01 -0.09 -12.23
CA THR A 96 3.66 0.45 -12.34
C THR A 96 3.01 0.63 -10.98
N GLU A 97 3.15 -0.34 -10.07
CA GLU A 97 2.62 -0.23 -8.70
C GLU A 97 3.20 0.99 -7.97
N ILE A 98 4.51 1.17 -8.00
CA ILE A 98 5.18 2.31 -7.36
C ILE A 98 4.70 3.64 -7.96
N ALA A 99 4.60 3.72 -9.29
CA ALA A 99 4.12 4.92 -9.97
C ALA A 99 2.68 5.27 -9.58
N ILE A 100 1.79 4.27 -9.50
CA ILE A 100 0.41 4.45 -9.06
C ILE A 100 0.34 4.93 -7.61
N GLN A 101 1.14 4.39 -6.71
CA GLN A 101 1.18 4.82 -5.31
C GLN A 101 1.65 6.27 -5.16
N ILE A 102 2.70 6.66 -5.91
CA ILE A 102 3.20 8.04 -5.91
C ILE A 102 2.14 9.00 -6.45
N ALA A 103 1.52 8.68 -7.61
CA ALA A 103 0.48 9.48 -8.22
C ALA A 103 -0.75 9.62 -7.31
N LEU A 104 -1.15 8.51 -6.67
CA LEU A 104 -2.26 8.51 -5.72
C LEU A 104 -1.99 9.44 -4.53
N CYS A 105 -0.81 9.37 -3.94
CA CYS A 105 -0.45 10.24 -2.81
C CYS A 105 -0.34 11.72 -3.21
N GLU A 106 0.10 12.03 -4.44
CA GLU A 106 0.15 13.42 -4.92
C GLU A 106 -1.25 14.00 -5.12
N ASN A 107 -2.17 13.24 -5.70
CA ASN A 107 -3.47 13.74 -6.15
C ASN A 107 -4.60 13.53 -5.15
N ASN A 108 -4.43 12.62 -4.16
CA ASN A 108 -5.48 12.27 -3.21
C ASN A 108 -5.02 12.47 -1.76
N LYS A 109 -5.49 13.57 -1.14
CA LYS A 109 -5.13 13.91 0.23
C LYS A 109 -5.47 12.83 1.27
N LYS A 110 -6.54 12.05 1.07
CA LYS A 110 -6.94 10.98 2.00
C LYS A 110 -6.01 9.78 1.86
N ALA A 111 -5.64 9.42 0.65
CA ALA A 111 -4.64 8.39 0.39
C ALA A 111 -3.29 8.81 0.98
N TRP A 112 -2.84 10.04 0.72
CA TRP A 112 -1.63 10.59 1.31
C TRP A 112 -1.64 10.49 2.84
N ASP A 113 -2.75 10.87 3.50
CA ASP A 113 -2.90 10.82 4.96
C ASP A 113 -2.78 9.38 5.50
N LEU A 114 -3.34 8.40 4.79
CA LEU A 114 -3.24 6.98 5.14
C LEU A 114 -1.79 6.46 4.99
N TYR A 115 -1.17 6.68 3.82
CA TYR A 115 0.21 6.24 3.57
C TYR A 115 1.19 6.92 4.50
N HIS A 116 1.06 8.24 4.69
CA HIS A 116 1.88 9.00 5.63
C HIS A 116 1.78 8.43 7.05
N ALA A 117 0.57 8.16 7.54
CA ALA A 117 0.38 7.56 8.86
C ALA A 117 0.97 6.15 8.94
N ALA A 118 0.78 5.31 7.91
CA ALA A 118 1.28 3.94 7.87
C ALA A 118 2.81 3.88 7.90
N TYR A 119 3.48 4.72 7.10
CA TYR A 119 4.94 4.79 7.04
C TYR A 119 5.59 5.42 8.28
N ASN A 120 4.85 6.23 9.04
CA ASN A 120 5.32 6.82 10.31
C ASN A 120 4.99 5.98 11.54
N HIS A 121 4.19 4.91 11.40
CA HIS A 121 3.91 3.99 12.49
C HIS A 121 4.84 2.76 12.44
N PRO A 122 5.72 2.54 13.43
CA PRO A 122 6.80 1.55 13.32
C PRO A 122 6.33 0.13 13.01
N GLU A 123 5.26 -0.34 13.66
CA GLU A 123 4.73 -1.71 13.45
C GLU A 123 4.10 -1.87 12.07
N THR A 124 3.37 -0.85 11.60
CA THR A 124 2.76 -0.86 10.26
C THR A 124 3.84 -0.79 9.19
N LEU A 125 4.85 0.06 9.36
CA LEU A 125 5.97 0.15 8.43
C LEU A 125 6.76 -1.16 8.36
N MET A 126 6.98 -1.81 9.50
CA MET A 126 7.64 -3.13 9.51
C MET A 126 6.84 -4.17 8.73
N TYR A 127 5.51 -4.18 8.90
CA TYR A 127 4.63 -5.05 8.12
C TYR A 127 4.71 -4.76 6.61
N ILE A 128 4.65 -3.49 6.20
CA ILE A 128 4.76 -3.07 4.79
C ILE A 128 6.08 -3.57 4.19
N LYS A 129 7.21 -3.35 4.88
CA LYS A 129 8.53 -3.79 4.43
C LYS A 129 8.64 -5.31 4.27
N ASP A 130 8.16 -6.05 5.24
CA ASP A 130 8.18 -7.53 5.20
C ASP A 130 7.26 -8.07 4.09
N TRP A 131 6.13 -7.42 3.85
CA TRP A 131 5.22 -7.76 2.77
C TRP A 131 5.85 -7.45 1.41
N ALA A 132 6.37 -6.23 1.22
CA ALA A 132 7.01 -5.79 -0.01
C ALA A 132 8.24 -6.64 -0.36
N ALA A 133 9.09 -6.97 0.62
CA ALA A 133 10.26 -7.83 0.42
C ALA A 133 9.87 -9.21 -0.14
N ARG A 134 8.85 -9.85 0.42
CA ARG A 134 8.37 -11.17 -0.07
C ARG A 134 7.76 -11.08 -1.47
N LYS A 135 6.91 -10.08 -1.70
CA LYS A 135 6.29 -9.83 -3.01
C LYS A 135 7.36 -9.57 -4.07
N ASN A 136 8.29 -8.66 -3.79
CA ASN A 136 9.31 -8.26 -4.74
C ASN A 136 10.32 -9.39 -5.02
N TYR A 137 10.63 -10.25 -4.04
CA TYR A 137 11.41 -11.46 -4.29
C TYR A 137 10.72 -12.42 -5.27
N GLN A 138 9.40 -12.55 -5.19
CA GLN A 138 8.64 -13.39 -6.12
C GLN A 138 8.56 -12.77 -7.52
N LEU A 139 8.40 -11.44 -7.62
CA LEU A 139 8.34 -10.73 -8.90
C LEU A 139 9.69 -10.66 -9.60
N LEU A 140 10.73 -10.28 -8.87
CA LEU A 140 12.02 -9.89 -9.45
C LEU A 140 13.12 -10.94 -9.28
N GLY A 141 12.88 -12.03 -8.52
CA GLY A 141 13.93 -13.00 -8.19
C GLY A 141 14.57 -13.67 -9.41
N GLU A 142 13.81 -13.90 -10.48
CA GLU A 142 14.37 -14.44 -11.74
C GLU A 142 15.26 -13.42 -12.48
N LEU A 143 14.99 -12.11 -12.30
CA LEU A 143 15.77 -11.01 -12.89
C LEU A 143 17.01 -10.66 -12.07
N THR A 144 17.05 -11.07 -10.81
CA THR A 144 18.13 -10.74 -9.86
C THR A 144 18.71 -12.00 -9.22
N PRO A 145 19.29 -12.93 -10.00
CA PRO A 145 19.70 -14.25 -9.53
C PRO A 145 20.80 -14.24 -8.46
N ASN A 146 21.47 -13.11 -8.27
CA ASN A 146 22.51 -12.93 -7.27
C ASN A 146 21.96 -12.44 -5.92
N LEU A 147 20.66 -12.08 -5.83
CA LEU A 147 20.02 -11.63 -4.60
C LEU A 147 19.21 -12.77 -3.98
N HIS A 148 19.31 -12.92 -2.67
CA HIS A 148 18.50 -13.84 -1.88
C HIS A 148 17.33 -13.12 -1.19
N GLU A 149 16.35 -13.85 -0.67
CA GLU A 149 15.20 -13.27 0.04
C GLU A 149 15.60 -12.29 1.16
N ALA A 150 16.70 -12.58 1.87
CA ALA A 150 17.23 -11.69 2.91
C ALA A 150 17.72 -10.34 2.37
N ASP A 151 18.24 -10.31 1.14
CA ASP A 151 18.72 -9.09 0.51
C ASP A 151 17.54 -8.18 0.16
N TYR A 152 16.43 -8.74 -0.28
CA TYR A 152 15.19 -7.99 -0.52
C TYR A 152 14.69 -7.28 0.73
N ARG A 153 14.74 -7.94 1.90
CA ARG A 153 14.39 -7.28 3.16
C ARG A 153 15.31 -6.12 3.50
N ASN A 154 16.61 -6.25 3.22
CA ASN A 154 17.59 -5.18 3.43
C ASN A 154 17.35 -4.02 2.45
N ILE A 155 17.02 -4.32 1.20
CA ILE A 155 16.68 -3.32 0.18
C ILE A 155 15.42 -2.57 0.60
N GLU A 156 14.36 -3.26 1.03
CA GLU A 156 13.12 -2.63 1.48
C GLU A 156 13.30 -1.73 2.71
N ASN A 157 14.28 -1.99 3.56
CA ASN A 157 14.64 -1.07 4.64
C ASN A 157 15.11 0.30 4.15
N VAL A 158 15.61 0.38 2.91
CA VAL A 158 16.09 1.63 2.28
C VAL A 158 15.03 2.20 1.34
N THR A 159 14.44 1.37 0.46
CA THR A 159 13.50 1.81 -0.57
C THR A 159 12.20 2.35 0.02
N SER A 160 11.72 1.81 1.13
CA SER A 160 10.59 2.39 1.88
C SER A 160 10.85 3.84 2.37
N GLY A 161 12.11 4.20 2.61
CA GLY A 161 12.49 5.58 2.90
C GLY A 161 12.40 6.49 1.67
N ILE A 162 12.71 5.95 0.48
CA ILE A 162 12.55 6.66 -0.81
C ILE A 162 11.06 6.91 -1.09
N GLU A 163 10.21 5.90 -0.88
CA GLU A 163 8.75 6.05 -1.04
C GLU A 163 8.19 7.12 -0.10
N LEU A 164 8.54 7.06 1.19
CA LEU A 164 8.12 8.09 2.14
C LEU A 164 8.58 9.48 1.72
N ALA A 165 9.82 9.62 1.26
CA ALA A 165 10.33 10.90 0.77
C ALA A 165 9.55 11.40 -0.45
N ALA A 166 9.18 10.49 -1.38
CA ALA A 166 8.35 10.83 -2.52
C ALA A 166 6.94 11.29 -2.12
N PHE A 167 6.33 10.65 -1.11
CA PHE A 167 5.02 11.06 -0.60
C PHE A 167 5.05 12.42 0.11
N LEU A 168 6.19 12.79 0.71
CA LEU A 168 6.34 14.05 1.45
C LEU A 168 6.75 15.24 0.56
N ALA A 169 7.47 14.99 -0.53
CA ALA A 169 7.95 16.03 -1.41
C ALA A 169 6.83 16.47 -2.38
N PRO A 170 6.27 17.69 -2.28
CA PRO A 170 5.26 18.14 -3.22
C PRO A 170 5.87 18.34 -4.61
N CYS A 171 5.07 18.09 -5.64
CA CYS A 171 5.44 18.45 -7.01
C CYS A 171 5.33 19.97 -7.22
N ASP A 172 6.19 20.49 -8.10
CA ASP A 172 6.15 21.88 -8.55
C ASP A 172 6.57 21.98 -10.03
N ARG A 173 6.77 23.21 -10.54
CA ARG A 173 7.16 23.45 -11.94
C ARG A 173 8.57 22.95 -12.29
N PHE A 174 9.41 22.65 -11.33
CA PHE A 174 10.80 22.19 -11.51
C PHE A 174 10.98 20.72 -11.13
N PHE A 175 9.98 20.15 -10.47
CA PHE A 175 9.97 18.74 -10.07
C PHE A 175 8.55 18.24 -10.25
N THR A 176 8.26 17.83 -11.48
CA THR A 176 6.94 17.34 -11.88
C THR A 176 6.65 15.93 -11.31
N LEU A 177 5.41 15.48 -11.39
CA LEU A 177 5.05 14.12 -11.01
C LEU A 177 5.82 13.08 -11.85
N GLU A 178 6.02 13.34 -13.14
CA GLU A 178 6.84 12.51 -14.01
C GLU A 178 8.30 12.43 -13.53
N ASP A 179 8.91 13.59 -13.20
CA ASP A 179 10.29 13.64 -12.68
C ASP A 179 10.41 12.85 -11.37
N LYS A 180 9.42 12.98 -10.47
CA LYS A 180 9.35 12.27 -9.20
C LYS A 180 9.28 10.75 -9.43
N ILE A 181 8.35 10.27 -10.26
CA ILE A 181 8.19 8.86 -10.59
C ILE A 181 9.49 8.31 -11.21
N ARG A 182 10.04 9.00 -12.21
CA ARG A 182 11.29 8.62 -12.89
C ARG A 182 12.44 8.46 -11.89
N LEU A 183 12.66 9.45 -11.03
CA LEU A 183 13.74 9.44 -10.04
C LEU A 183 13.57 8.30 -9.03
N CYS A 184 12.37 8.10 -8.51
CA CYS A 184 12.08 7.03 -7.55
C CYS A 184 12.29 5.65 -8.19
N LEU A 185 11.71 5.40 -9.36
CA LEU A 185 11.82 4.12 -10.06
C LEU A 185 13.27 3.80 -10.42
N ASP A 186 14.03 4.76 -10.98
CA ASP A 186 15.43 4.52 -11.31
C ASP A 186 16.25 4.16 -10.07
N THR A 187 16.05 4.89 -8.97
CA THR A 187 16.79 4.67 -7.71
C THR A 187 16.43 3.33 -7.06
N MET A 188 15.13 2.99 -7.00
CA MET A 188 14.66 1.77 -6.36
C MET A 188 15.05 0.53 -7.18
N MET A 189 14.84 0.54 -8.49
CA MET A 189 15.25 -0.59 -9.35
C MET A 189 16.77 -0.78 -9.37
N LYS A 190 17.55 0.30 -9.23
CA LYS A 190 19.02 0.20 -9.08
C LYS A 190 19.42 -0.49 -7.79
N ALA A 191 18.65 -0.30 -6.70
CA ALA A 191 18.91 -1.00 -5.44
C ALA A 191 18.74 -2.53 -5.57
N TYR A 192 17.91 -2.99 -6.50
CA TYR A 192 17.76 -4.40 -6.89
C TYR A 192 18.72 -4.87 -7.96
N ASP A 193 19.76 -4.10 -8.26
CA ASP A 193 20.77 -4.42 -9.30
C ASP A 193 20.19 -4.62 -10.71
N ILE A 194 19.06 -3.99 -11.01
CA ILE A 194 18.47 -3.99 -12.36
C ILE A 194 19.35 -3.15 -13.30
N SER A 195 19.61 -3.67 -14.51
CA SER A 195 20.46 -3.00 -15.49
C SER A 195 19.92 -1.61 -15.87
N ALA A 196 20.81 -0.68 -16.26
CA ALA A 196 20.40 0.66 -16.67
C ALA A 196 19.45 0.63 -17.89
N GLU A 197 19.71 -0.29 -18.84
CA GLU A 197 18.87 -0.47 -20.04
C GLU A 197 17.46 -0.90 -19.67
N ASP A 198 17.32 -1.91 -18.79
CA ASP A 198 16.01 -2.40 -18.37
C ASP A 198 15.25 -1.35 -17.57
N ARG A 199 15.95 -0.59 -16.70
CA ARG A 199 15.35 0.51 -15.95
C ARG A 199 14.79 1.60 -16.86
N GLU A 200 15.60 2.09 -17.81
CA GLU A 200 15.17 3.12 -18.76
C GLU A 200 13.98 2.67 -19.60
N LYS A 201 14.03 1.43 -20.13
CA LYS A 201 12.94 0.84 -20.91
C LYS A 201 11.65 0.71 -20.11
N THR A 202 11.76 0.25 -18.86
CA THR A 202 10.60 0.07 -17.99
C THR A 202 10.00 1.42 -17.58
N ILE A 203 10.84 2.38 -17.19
CA ILE A 203 10.38 3.74 -16.86
C ILE A 203 9.66 4.39 -18.04
N ALA A 204 10.23 4.28 -19.26
CA ALA A 204 9.58 4.84 -20.45
C ALA A 204 8.18 4.27 -20.65
N LYS A 205 8.01 2.93 -20.50
CA LYS A 205 6.69 2.29 -20.60
C LYS A 205 5.72 2.74 -19.52
N VAL A 206 6.17 2.90 -18.27
CA VAL A 206 5.32 3.34 -17.15
C VAL A 206 4.83 4.75 -17.39
N LEU A 207 5.69 5.64 -17.89
CA LEU A 207 5.33 7.04 -18.14
C LEU A 207 4.38 7.23 -19.35
N GLU A 208 4.17 6.21 -20.16
CA GLU A 208 3.13 6.18 -21.21
C GLU A 208 1.73 5.85 -20.64
N LEU A 209 1.65 5.36 -19.40
CA LEU A 209 0.37 5.05 -18.75
C LEU A 209 -0.33 6.31 -18.27
N ASP A 210 -1.65 6.26 -18.25
CA ASP A 210 -2.49 7.21 -17.50
C ASP A 210 -2.54 6.81 -16.02
N TYR A 211 -1.36 6.84 -15.38
CA TYR A 211 -1.18 6.37 -13.99
C TYR A 211 -1.98 7.19 -12.97
N GLU A 212 -2.32 8.44 -13.26
CA GLU A 212 -3.15 9.27 -12.39
C GLU A 212 -4.59 8.75 -12.36
N ASN A 213 -5.18 8.49 -13.53
CA ASN A 213 -6.52 7.93 -13.63
C ASN A 213 -6.59 6.50 -13.09
N ILE A 214 -5.57 5.68 -13.38
CA ILE A 214 -5.47 4.32 -12.84
C ILE A 214 -5.42 4.35 -11.30
N ALA A 215 -4.65 5.26 -10.70
CA ALA A 215 -4.54 5.44 -9.26
C ALA A 215 -5.88 5.83 -8.62
N GLU A 216 -6.62 6.77 -9.21
CA GLU A 216 -7.92 7.20 -8.72
C GLU A 216 -8.98 6.09 -8.84
N GLU A 217 -9.03 5.41 -9.99
CA GLU A 217 -9.91 4.25 -10.17
C GLU A 217 -9.62 3.12 -9.18
N MET A 218 -8.34 2.80 -8.98
CA MET A 218 -7.92 1.77 -8.04
C MET A 218 -8.36 2.13 -6.61
N PHE A 219 -8.13 3.35 -6.16
CA PHE A 219 -8.51 3.78 -4.82
C PHE A 219 -10.04 3.81 -4.65
N THR A 220 -10.78 4.23 -5.67
CA THR A 220 -12.24 4.21 -5.69
C THR A 220 -12.77 2.77 -5.61
N LYS A 221 -12.23 1.84 -6.39
CA LYS A 221 -12.61 0.42 -6.34
C LYS A 221 -12.32 -0.19 -4.98
N PHE A 222 -11.15 0.11 -4.40
CA PHE A 222 -10.80 -0.33 -3.05
C PHE A 222 -11.79 0.18 -2.00
N THR A 223 -12.13 1.47 -2.02
CA THR A 223 -13.08 2.06 -1.06
C THR A 223 -14.48 1.45 -1.22
N ASN A 224 -14.95 1.25 -2.45
CA ASN A 224 -16.24 0.63 -2.73
C ASN A 224 -16.29 -0.84 -2.28
N ARG A 225 -15.21 -1.61 -2.43
CA ARG A 225 -15.12 -2.99 -1.95
C ARG A 225 -15.29 -3.08 -0.43
N LEU A 226 -14.73 -2.14 0.32
CA LEU A 226 -14.89 -2.10 1.78
C LEU A 226 -16.33 -1.76 2.20
N ASP A 227 -17.06 -0.99 1.40
CA ASP A 227 -18.47 -0.67 1.65
C ASP A 227 -19.40 -1.84 1.28
N SER A 228 -19.13 -2.57 0.21
CA SER A 228 -19.91 -3.71 -0.28
C SER A 228 -19.84 -4.94 0.64
N GLY A 229 -18.76 -5.12 1.37
CA GLY A 229 -18.60 -6.20 2.37
C GLY A 229 -19.62 -6.16 3.52
N LYS A 230 -20.50 -5.16 3.54
CA LYS A 230 -21.65 -5.05 4.47
C LYS A 230 -22.90 -5.83 4.01
N GLU A 231 -23.03 -6.14 2.71
CA GLU A 231 -24.26 -6.73 2.16
C GLU A 231 -24.26 -8.26 2.11
N GLU A 232 -23.11 -8.92 2.18
CA GLU A 232 -23.03 -10.40 2.08
C GLU A 232 -23.24 -11.16 3.41
N LYS A 233 -23.52 -10.48 4.52
CA LYS A 233 -23.77 -11.09 5.84
C LYS A 233 -25.05 -10.60 6.50
N SER A 234 -26.11 -10.41 5.72
CA SER A 234 -27.46 -10.21 6.25
C SER A 234 -28.34 -11.40 5.98
#